data_69275ea01ecd1a2fdbda342190e0ca42
#
_entry.id   69275ea01ecd1a2fdbda342190e0ca42
#
_cell.length_a   1.000
_cell.length_b   1.000
_cell.length_c   1.000
_cell.angle_alpha   90.00
_cell.angle_beta   90.00
_cell.angle_gamma   90.00
#
_symmetry.space_group_name_H-M   'P 1'
#
loop_
_entity.id
_entity.type
_entity.pdbx_description
1 polymer ?
#
loop_
_entity_poly.entity_id
_entity_poly.type
_entity_poly.pdbx_seq_one_letter_code
_entity_poly.pdbx_strand_id
1 'polypeptide(L)'
;MQVSATARRLQISPQKARLVVDQVRGKPVADALDILNFSTKKGAVLVRKVLESAIANAENNEGADIDELKVSEVFVNEGMTMKRIKPRAKGRADRILKRSSHITVTVTDE
;
A
#
# COMPACT_ATOMS: atom_id res chain seq x y z
N MET A 1 -2.01 -0.18 -21.71
CA MET A 1 -1.44 0.93 -20.93
C MET A 1 -1.17 0.49 -19.51
N GLN A 2 -0.29 1.15 -18.83
CA GLN A 2 0.00 0.91 -17.41
C GLN A 2 -0.01 2.24 -16.67
N VAL A 3 -0.67 2.26 -15.53
CA VAL A 3 -0.77 3.47 -14.70
C VAL A 3 -0.44 3.08 -13.27
N SER A 4 0.38 3.89 -12.62
CA SER A 4 0.83 3.65 -11.25
C SER A 4 0.39 4.74 -10.31
N ALA A 5 0.23 4.39 -9.04
CA ALA A 5 0.11 5.33 -7.95
C ALA A 5 1.01 4.91 -6.81
N THR A 6 1.60 5.86 -6.13
CA THR A 6 2.50 5.61 -5.00
C THR A 6 2.08 6.45 -3.82
N ALA A 7 1.93 5.82 -2.67
CA ALA A 7 1.78 6.52 -1.40
C ALA A 7 3.08 6.38 -0.60
N ARG A 8 3.56 7.49 -0.08
CA ARG A 8 4.82 7.54 0.63
C ARG A 8 4.62 7.80 2.11
N ARG A 9 5.57 7.37 2.91
CA ARG A 9 5.63 7.64 4.35
C ARG A 9 4.40 7.15 5.11
N LEU A 10 3.89 5.99 4.71
CA LEU A 10 2.78 5.36 5.41
C LEU A 10 3.26 4.77 6.74
N GLN A 11 2.48 4.98 7.79
CA GLN A 11 2.84 4.49 9.13
C GLN A 11 2.45 3.03 9.30
N ILE A 12 3.14 2.16 8.57
CA ILE A 12 2.99 0.73 8.65
C ILE A 12 4.35 0.09 8.34
N SER A 13 4.68 -1.00 9.02
CA SER A 13 5.92 -1.69 8.71
C SER A 13 5.82 -2.37 7.34
N PRO A 14 6.92 -2.43 6.57
CA PRO A 14 6.89 -3.08 5.25
C PRO A 14 6.41 -4.52 5.32
N GLN A 15 6.76 -5.27 6.35
CA GLN A 15 6.34 -6.65 6.51
C GLN A 15 4.82 -6.77 6.59
N LYS A 16 4.17 -5.93 7.39
CA LYS A 16 2.71 -5.94 7.52
C LYS A 16 2.02 -5.52 6.23
N ALA A 17 2.58 -4.51 5.54
CA ALA A 17 2.03 -4.07 4.27
C ALA A 17 2.15 -5.15 3.19
N ARG A 18 3.26 -5.90 3.16
CA ARG A 18 3.48 -6.97 2.18
C ARG A 18 2.47 -8.11 2.33
N LEU A 19 2.05 -8.41 3.55
CA LEU A 19 1.02 -9.42 3.77
C LEU A 19 -0.30 -9.06 3.07
N VAL A 20 -0.63 -7.78 3.05
CA VAL A 20 -1.86 -7.30 2.40
C VAL A 20 -1.69 -7.27 0.88
N VAL A 21 -0.60 -6.70 0.38
CA VAL A 21 -0.41 -6.55 -1.08
C VAL A 21 -0.29 -7.89 -1.79
N ASP A 22 0.23 -8.91 -1.13
CA ASP A 22 0.35 -10.24 -1.72
C ASP A 22 -1.02 -10.86 -2.03
N GLN A 23 -2.07 -10.44 -1.32
CA GLN A 23 -3.43 -10.94 -1.54
C GLN A 23 -4.07 -10.36 -2.80
N VAL A 24 -3.62 -9.22 -3.29
CA VAL A 24 -4.26 -8.53 -4.42
C VAL A 24 -3.43 -8.56 -5.70
N ARG A 25 -2.18 -9.01 -5.63
CA ARG A 25 -1.30 -9.04 -6.80
C ARG A 25 -1.85 -9.95 -7.89
N GLY A 26 -1.94 -9.42 -9.12
CA GLY A 26 -2.38 -10.17 -10.28
C GLY A 26 -3.88 -10.36 -10.41
N LYS A 27 -4.67 -9.77 -9.51
CA LYS A 27 -6.12 -9.92 -9.53
C LYS A 27 -6.81 -8.79 -10.28
N PRO A 28 -8.01 -9.04 -10.86
CA PRO A 28 -8.83 -7.95 -11.38
C PRO A 28 -9.10 -6.91 -10.29
N VAL A 29 -9.21 -5.66 -10.69
CA VAL A 29 -9.36 -4.55 -9.75
C VAL A 29 -10.61 -4.72 -8.86
N ALA A 30 -11.71 -5.17 -9.43
CA ALA A 30 -12.95 -5.39 -8.66
C ALA A 30 -12.73 -6.41 -7.54
N ASP A 31 -12.06 -7.53 -7.84
CA ASP A 31 -11.75 -8.56 -6.84
C ASP A 31 -10.78 -8.04 -5.79
N ALA A 32 -9.77 -7.26 -6.21
CA ALA A 32 -8.80 -6.67 -5.30
C ALA A 32 -9.49 -5.72 -4.31
N LEU A 33 -10.40 -4.87 -4.78
CA LEU A 33 -11.16 -3.97 -3.92
C LEU A 33 -12.01 -4.75 -2.91
N ASP A 34 -12.66 -5.83 -3.33
CA ASP A 34 -13.44 -6.66 -2.42
C ASP A 34 -12.58 -7.27 -1.33
N ILE A 35 -11.44 -7.82 -1.69
CA ILE A 35 -10.49 -8.39 -0.71
C ILE A 35 -10.09 -7.34 0.32
N LEU A 36 -9.75 -6.13 -0.14
CA LEU A 36 -9.32 -5.05 0.75
C LEU A 36 -10.44 -4.53 1.62
N ASN A 37 -11.67 -4.46 1.10
CA ASN A 37 -12.83 -4.01 1.87
C ASN A 37 -13.20 -4.97 2.99
N PHE A 38 -13.02 -6.26 2.79
CA PHE A 38 -13.38 -7.27 3.79
C PHE A 38 -12.22 -7.67 4.68
N SER A 39 -11.03 -7.12 4.46
CA SER A 39 -9.87 -7.41 5.30
C SER A 39 -9.97 -6.65 6.63
N THR A 40 -9.63 -7.34 7.72
CA THR A 40 -9.58 -6.74 9.05
C THR A 40 -8.22 -6.08 9.34
N LYS A 41 -7.26 -6.22 8.44
CA LYS A 41 -5.91 -5.68 8.63
C LYS A 41 -5.89 -4.17 8.39
N LYS A 42 -5.18 -3.45 9.26
CA LYS A 42 -5.02 -2.00 9.13
C LYS A 42 -4.40 -1.59 7.78
N GLY A 43 -3.44 -2.38 7.31
CA GLY A 43 -2.77 -2.12 6.04
C GLY A 43 -3.72 -2.14 4.84
N ALA A 44 -4.83 -2.88 4.93
CA ALA A 44 -5.78 -2.98 3.82
C ALA A 44 -6.40 -1.62 3.47
N VAL A 45 -6.68 -0.78 4.46
CA VAL A 45 -7.21 0.57 4.23
C VAL A 45 -6.21 1.42 3.45
N LEU A 46 -4.94 1.32 3.81
CA LEU A 46 -3.87 2.08 3.15
C LEU A 46 -3.66 1.60 1.71
N VAL A 47 -3.61 0.29 1.50
CA VAL A 47 -3.45 -0.30 0.15
C VAL A 47 -4.66 0.04 -0.72
N ARG A 48 -5.87 -0.01 -0.17
CA ARG A 48 -7.08 0.36 -0.90
C ARG A 48 -7.02 1.79 -1.42
N LYS A 49 -6.57 2.73 -0.59
CA LYS A 49 -6.44 4.13 -1.01
C LYS A 49 -5.47 4.30 -2.17
N VAL A 50 -4.34 3.59 -2.14
CA VAL A 50 -3.36 3.64 -3.23
C VAL A 50 -3.95 3.03 -4.50
N LEU A 51 -4.64 1.89 -4.38
CA LEU A 51 -5.29 1.24 -5.52
C LEU A 51 -6.37 2.15 -6.12
N GLU A 52 -7.20 2.79 -5.30
CA GLU A 52 -8.20 3.74 -5.77
C GLU A 52 -7.56 4.91 -6.51
N SER A 53 -6.42 5.40 -6.05
CA SER A 53 -5.67 6.46 -6.75
C SER A 53 -5.19 5.98 -8.11
N ALA A 54 -4.68 4.75 -8.21
CA ALA A 54 -4.22 4.20 -9.49
C ALA A 54 -5.39 4.05 -10.47
N ILE A 55 -6.55 3.58 -9.98
CA ILE A 55 -7.76 3.45 -10.78
C ILE A 55 -8.21 4.83 -11.29
N ALA A 56 -8.26 5.82 -10.42
CA ALA A 56 -8.65 7.17 -10.78
C ALA A 56 -7.71 7.76 -11.84
N ASN A 57 -6.42 7.54 -11.69
CA ASN A 57 -5.44 7.99 -12.68
C ASN A 57 -5.67 7.31 -14.04
N ALA A 58 -5.97 6.01 -14.05
CA ALA A 58 -6.25 5.28 -15.28
C ALA A 58 -7.52 5.79 -15.97
N GLU A 59 -8.58 6.01 -15.22
CA GLU A 59 -9.84 6.51 -15.78
C GLU A 59 -9.71 7.94 -16.31
N ASN A 60 -9.11 8.83 -15.51
CA ASN A 60 -9.07 10.26 -15.84
C ASN A 60 -8.02 10.61 -16.89
N ASN A 61 -6.87 9.96 -16.85
CA ASN A 61 -5.75 10.31 -17.74
C ASN A 61 -5.70 9.46 -19.01
N GLU A 62 -6.17 8.21 -18.93
CA GLU A 62 -6.08 7.26 -20.04
C GLU A 62 -7.46 6.82 -20.56
N GLY A 63 -8.54 7.26 -19.93
CA GLY A 63 -9.90 6.88 -20.33
C GLY A 63 -10.19 5.39 -20.19
N ALA A 64 -9.49 4.71 -19.31
CA ALA A 64 -9.63 3.26 -19.13
C ALA A 64 -10.96 2.90 -18.47
N ASP A 65 -11.49 1.73 -18.83
CA ASP A 65 -12.67 1.16 -18.19
C ASP A 65 -12.23 0.34 -16.98
N ILE A 66 -12.79 0.64 -15.80
CA ILE A 66 -12.43 -0.05 -14.56
C ILE A 66 -12.65 -1.56 -14.67
N ASP A 67 -13.67 -2.00 -15.43
CA ASP A 67 -13.98 -3.43 -15.56
C ASP A 67 -12.88 -4.20 -16.31
N GLU A 68 -12.03 -3.50 -17.04
CA GLU A 68 -10.94 -4.10 -17.80
C GLU A 68 -9.60 -4.03 -17.07
N LEU A 69 -9.53 -3.35 -15.94
CA LEU A 69 -8.29 -3.15 -15.20
C LEU A 69 -7.98 -4.32 -14.26
N LYS A 70 -6.69 -4.63 -14.17
CA LYS A 70 -6.18 -5.58 -13.20
C LYS A 70 -4.93 -5.02 -12.53
N VAL A 71 -4.63 -5.50 -11.35
CA VAL A 71 -3.42 -5.15 -10.62
C VAL A 71 -2.26 -5.93 -11.24
N SER A 72 -1.41 -5.25 -12.01
CA SER A 72 -0.27 -5.90 -12.66
C SER A 72 0.91 -6.02 -11.72
N GLU A 73 1.18 -4.98 -10.95
CA GLU A 73 2.27 -4.96 -9.98
C GLU A 73 1.82 -4.24 -8.73
N VAL A 74 2.25 -4.74 -7.59
CA VAL A 74 2.14 -4.03 -6.33
C VAL A 74 3.34 -4.42 -5.48
N PHE A 75 4.01 -3.42 -4.92
CA PHE A 75 5.16 -3.67 -4.08
C PHE A 75 5.26 -2.64 -2.96
N VAL A 76 5.99 -3.02 -1.94
CA VAL A 76 6.21 -2.18 -0.75
C VAL A 76 7.71 -1.97 -0.61
N ASN A 77 8.11 -0.71 -0.58
CA ASN A 77 9.48 -0.32 -0.30
C ASN A 77 9.60 0.20 1.11
N GLU A 78 10.74 -0.06 1.73
CA GLU A 78 11.02 0.44 3.05
C GLU A 78 11.24 1.96 2.99
N GLY A 79 10.53 2.70 3.84
CA GLY A 79 10.71 4.13 3.98
C GLY A 79 11.68 4.47 5.10
N MET A 80 11.70 5.75 5.49
CA MET A 80 12.55 6.19 6.60
C MET A 80 12.15 5.50 7.89
N THR A 81 13.16 5.08 8.65
CA THR A 81 12.98 4.59 10.02
C THR A 81 13.32 5.71 10.98
N MET A 82 12.37 6.12 11.80
CA MET A 82 12.61 7.11 12.83
C MET A 82 12.97 6.40 14.13
N LYS A 83 14.16 6.74 14.66
CA LYS A 83 14.60 6.23 15.94
C LYS A 83 14.23 7.24 17.02
N ARG A 84 13.54 6.79 18.04
CA ARG A 84 13.21 7.59 19.20
C ARG A 84 13.74 6.92 20.45
N ILE A 85 14.14 7.72 21.42
CA ILE A 85 14.60 7.24 22.72
C ILE A 85 13.49 7.52 23.71
N LYS A 86 13.04 6.45 24.40
CA LYS A 86 12.05 6.57 25.46
C LYS A 86 12.76 6.41 26.81
N PRO A 87 12.76 7.43 27.68
CA PRO A 87 13.34 7.30 29.01
C PRO A 87 12.64 6.23 29.80
N ARG A 88 13.43 5.45 30.53
CA ARG A 88 12.93 4.44 31.47
C ARG A 88 13.41 4.78 32.88
N ALA A 89 12.80 4.17 33.89
CA ALA A 89 13.20 4.35 35.27
C ALA A 89 14.68 4.04 35.49
N LYS A 90 15.33 4.72 36.44
CA LYS A 90 16.76 4.58 36.77
C LYS A 90 17.71 5.02 35.64
N GLY A 91 17.30 5.99 34.84
CA GLY A 91 18.16 6.54 33.80
C GLY A 91 18.38 5.66 32.59
N ARG A 92 17.64 4.56 32.46
CA ARG A 92 17.71 3.72 31.26
C ARG A 92 16.86 4.34 30.14
N ALA A 93 17.28 4.11 28.91
CA ALA A 93 16.55 4.53 27.72
C ALA A 93 16.37 3.34 26.77
N ASP A 94 15.16 3.19 26.22
CA ASP A 94 14.87 2.21 25.18
C ASP A 94 14.74 2.90 23.84
N ARG A 95 15.24 2.27 22.79
CA ARG A 95 15.04 2.72 21.42
C ARG A 95 13.69 2.26 20.92
N ILE A 96 12.93 3.20 20.36
CA ILE A 96 11.70 2.89 19.65
C ILE A 96 11.95 3.15 18.17
N LEU A 97 11.74 2.12 17.35
CA LEU A 97 11.87 2.23 15.91
C LEU A 97 10.48 2.41 15.30
N LYS A 98 10.26 3.55 14.64
CA LYS A 98 9.04 3.77 13.88
C LYS A 98 9.38 3.61 12.40
N ARG A 99 8.90 2.52 11.82
CA ARG A 99 9.14 2.22 10.41
C ARG A 99 8.02 2.76 9.56
N SER A 100 8.37 3.20 8.36
CA SER A 100 7.40 3.64 7.36
C SER A 100 7.56 2.83 6.09
N SER A 101 6.57 2.91 5.22
CA SER A 101 6.56 2.18 3.96
C SER A 101 6.11 3.08 2.82
N HIS A 102 6.58 2.76 1.62
CA HIS A 102 6.08 3.33 0.37
C HIS A 102 5.41 2.21 -0.41
N ILE A 103 4.15 2.39 -0.76
CA ILE A 103 3.38 1.39 -1.50
C ILE A 103 3.14 1.90 -2.90
N THR A 104 3.48 1.09 -3.90
CA THR A 104 3.24 1.40 -5.31
C THR A 104 2.32 0.33 -5.88
N VAL A 105 1.24 0.77 -6.53
CA VAL A 105 0.29 -0.09 -7.22
C VAL A 105 0.26 0.31 -8.69
N THR A 106 0.41 -0.66 -9.58
CA THR A 106 0.31 -0.45 -11.03
C THR A 106 -0.88 -1.25 -11.55
N VAL A 107 -1.74 -0.59 -12.30
CA VAL A 107 -2.89 -1.22 -12.95
C VAL A 107 -2.71 -1.19 -14.45
N THR A 108 -3.28 -2.18 -15.13
CA THR A 108 -3.18 -2.31 -16.59
C THR A 108 -4.49 -2.87 -17.13
N ASP A 109 -4.76 -2.58 -18.42
CA ASP A 109 -5.89 -3.15 -19.14
C ASP A 109 -5.45 -4.28 -20.09
N GLU A 110 -4.21 -4.67 -20.05
CA GLU A 110 -3.65 -5.72 -20.92
C GLU A 110 -3.86 -7.13 -20.38
#